data_491b782d83720f02568c3216d551bffe
#
_entry.id   491b782d83720f02568c3216d551bffe
#
_cell.length_a   1.000
_cell.length_b   1.000
_cell.length_c   1.000
_cell.angle_alpha   90.00
_cell.angle_beta   90.00
_cell.angle_gamma   90.00
#
_symmetry.space_group_name_H-M   'P 1'
#
loop_
_entity.id
_entity.type
_entity.pdbx_description
1 polymer ?
#
loop_
_entity_poly.entity_id
_entity_poly.type
_entity_poly.pdbx_seq_one_letter_code
_entity_poly.pdbx_strand_id
1 'polypeptide(L)'
;MNTIPKKNVDLIIPVYNEEEIIKHTHARICAVIDKLPYQFTLYYVNDGSNDRTSTLLNELNDSRINLIELSRNFGHQAALTAGIDASKAEIIISMDGDGQHPPEMLQEMIELVIQGYDIVQTQRIDKYQPSSLKKKTSSLFYKLINKMSNTKIVQGTADFRAMSRQAVDALKEMHEYHGVLRGMIAWTGFSTIILPYQPDERSGGVSKYSLRKMLSLATDAIFSFSLVPLYIGLSFGGLLLFLALAELTYVLSFWIRGETSTLAPGWSSLMFIILIVAGLQMILIGFIGVYIGYIFQEVKRRPVYLVKKD
;
A
#
# COMPACT_ATOMS: atom_id res chain seq x y z
N MET A 1 -31.79 -18.38 29.79
CA MET A 1 -31.44 -17.72 28.51
C MET A 1 -29.93 -17.70 28.42
N ASN A 2 -29.34 -18.58 27.62
CA ASN A 2 -27.90 -18.55 27.35
C ASN A 2 -27.63 -17.29 26.51
N THR A 3 -27.14 -16.25 27.14
CA THR A 3 -26.60 -15.08 26.42
C THR A 3 -25.34 -15.55 25.71
N ILE A 4 -25.44 -15.79 24.41
CA ILE A 4 -24.24 -15.94 23.55
C ILE A 4 -23.36 -14.72 23.84
N PRO A 5 -22.08 -14.90 24.23
CA PRO A 5 -21.22 -13.75 24.51
C PRO A 5 -21.18 -12.87 23.26
N LYS A 6 -21.47 -11.60 23.42
CA LYS A 6 -21.42 -10.63 22.31
C LYS A 6 -19.97 -10.60 21.82
N LYS A 7 -19.79 -10.86 20.53
CA LYS A 7 -18.46 -10.74 19.92
C LYS A 7 -17.95 -9.30 20.02
N ASN A 8 -16.65 -9.17 20.30
CA ASN A 8 -15.98 -7.88 20.35
C ASN A 8 -15.51 -7.49 18.96
N VAL A 9 -15.71 -6.24 18.61
CA VAL A 9 -15.32 -5.65 17.32
C VAL A 9 -14.53 -4.37 17.56
N ASP A 10 -13.31 -4.30 17.04
CA ASP A 10 -12.51 -3.09 17.07
C ASP A 10 -12.64 -2.38 15.72
N LEU A 11 -13.07 -1.13 15.74
CA LEU A 11 -13.16 -0.27 14.55
C LEU A 11 -12.00 0.73 14.57
N ILE A 12 -11.11 0.63 13.59
CA ILE A 12 -9.92 1.47 13.46
C ILE A 12 -10.22 2.58 12.47
N ILE A 13 -10.08 3.83 12.93
CA ILE A 13 -10.45 5.03 12.19
C ILE A 13 -9.24 5.99 12.18
N PRO A 14 -8.37 5.92 11.16
CA PRO A 14 -7.32 6.90 10.99
C PRO A 14 -7.91 8.26 10.62
N VAL A 15 -7.39 9.33 11.24
CA VAL A 15 -7.84 10.71 11.02
C VAL A 15 -6.65 11.65 10.87
N TYR A 16 -6.75 12.63 9.97
CA TYR A 16 -5.73 13.68 9.80
C TYR A 16 -6.37 14.96 9.24
N ASN A 17 -6.47 16.00 10.06
CA ASN A 17 -7.11 17.28 9.72
C ASN A 17 -8.53 17.09 9.19
N GLU A 18 -9.39 16.54 10.04
CA GLU A 18 -10.80 16.22 9.73
C GLU A 18 -11.77 16.97 10.67
N GLU A 19 -11.36 18.17 11.19
CA GLU A 19 -12.15 18.95 12.13
C GLU A 19 -13.58 19.28 11.64
N GLU A 20 -13.75 19.42 10.31
CA GLU A 20 -15.05 19.78 9.72
C GLU A 20 -16.08 18.63 9.77
N ILE A 21 -15.59 17.37 9.74
CA ILE A 21 -16.47 16.22 9.53
C ILE A 21 -16.46 15.20 10.67
N ILE A 22 -15.45 15.23 11.55
CA ILE A 22 -15.24 14.16 12.54
C ILE A 22 -16.44 13.93 13.46
N LYS A 23 -17.12 14.99 13.93
CA LYS A 23 -18.31 14.86 14.76
C LYS A 23 -19.47 14.21 14.02
N HIS A 24 -19.66 14.58 12.76
CA HIS A 24 -20.70 14.00 11.90
C HIS A 24 -20.41 12.52 11.59
N THR A 25 -19.17 12.21 11.23
CA THR A 25 -18.73 10.83 10.97
C THR A 25 -18.91 9.95 12.21
N HIS A 26 -18.51 10.44 13.39
CA HIS A 26 -18.71 9.72 14.64
C HIS A 26 -20.19 9.45 14.94
N ALA A 27 -21.05 10.47 14.84
CA ALA A 27 -22.48 10.32 15.09
C ALA A 27 -23.11 9.30 14.13
N ARG A 28 -22.69 9.29 12.86
CA ARG A 28 -23.17 8.35 11.86
C ARG A 28 -22.73 6.92 12.16
N ILE A 29 -21.48 6.70 12.57
CA ILE A 29 -20.98 5.40 13.02
C ILE A 29 -21.80 4.91 14.21
N CYS A 30 -21.98 5.76 15.25
CA CYS A 30 -22.74 5.39 16.44
C CYS A 30 -24.18 5.00 16.11
N ALA A 31 -24.86 5.74 15.23
CA ALA A 31 -26.23 5.43 14.81
C ALA A 31 -26.40 4.03 14.20
N VAL A 32 -25.32 3.48 13.63
CA VAL A 32 -25.30 2.11 13.08
C VAL A 32 -24.91 1.10 14.14
N ILE A 33 -23.78 1.30 14.84
CA ILE A 33 -23.23 0.31 15.77
C ILE A 33 -24.14 0.11 16.99
N ASP A 34 -24.91 1.12 17.41
CA ASP A 34 -25.86 1.02 18.52
C ASP A 34 -27.01 0.04 18.25
N LYS A 35 -27.28 -0.27 16.98
CA LYS A 35 -28.29 -1.24 16.55
C LYS A 35 -27.77 -2.67 16.42
N LEU A 36 -26.45 -2.83 16.44
CA LEU A 36 -25.80 -4.12 16.22
C LEU A 36 -25.58 -4.88 17.54
N PRO A 37 -25.73 -6.21 17.55
CA PRO A 37 -25.62 -7.02 18.76
C PRO A 37 -24.17 -7.34 19.14
N TYR A 38 -23.22 -6.40 18.91
CA TYR A 38 -21.79 -6.56 19.14
C TYR A 38 -21.28 -5.53 20.15
N GLN A 39 -20.11 -5.77 20.75
CA GLN A 39 -19.41 -4.79 21.57
C GLN A 39 -18.34 -4.11 20.72
N PHE A 40 -18.47 -2.79 20.53
CA PHE A 40 -17.52 -2.03 19.73
C PHE A 40 -16.54 -1.25 20.59
N THR A 41 -15.27 -1.23 20.15
CA THR A 41 -14.24 -0.28 20.57
C THR A 41 -13.85 0.55 19.35
N LEU A 42 -13.84 1.87 19.49
CA LEU A 42 -13.52 2.81 18.41
C LEU A 42 -12.10 3.33 18.59
N TYR A 43 -11.16 2.84 17.82
CA TYR A 43 -9.78 3.32 17.82
C TYR A 43 -9.63 4.46 16.82
N TYR A 44 -9.75 5.70 17.31
CA TYR A 44 -9.39 6.88 16.54
C TYR A 44 -7.89 7.06 16.58
N VAL A 45 -7.23 6.97 15.41
CA VAL A 45 -5.78 7.16 15.30
C VAL A 45 -5.51 8.51 14.66
N ASN A 46 -5.16 9.49 15.47
CA ASN A 46 -4.82 10.83 15.01
C ASN A 46 -3.38 10.87 14.50
N ASP A 47 -3.22 11.00 13.18
CA ASP A 47 -1.91 11.04 12.50
C ASP A 47 -1.26 12.43 12.60
N GLY A 48 -1.18 12.98 13.82
CA GLY A 48 -0.54 14.26 14.10
C GLY A 48 -1.24 15.44 13.43
N SER A 49 -2.56 15.55 13.57
CA SER A 49 -3.35 16.68 13.05
C SER A 49 -2.87 18.02 13.62
N ASN A 50 -2.94 19.07 12.80
CA ASN A 50 -2.57 20.44 13.15
C ASN A 50 -3.79 21.36 13.35
N ASP A 51 -4.98 20.82 13.17
CA ASP A 51 -6.27 21.48 13.36
C ASP A 51 -6.92 21.04 14.69
N ARG A 52 -8.21 21.29 14.86
CA ARG A 52 -8.96 20.96 16.07
C ARG A 52 -9.40 19.50 16.15
N THR A 53 -8.99 18.62 15.24
CA THR A 53 -9.41 17.20 15.19
C THR A 53 -9.19 16.49 16.53
N SER A 54 -7.98 16.62 17.13
CA SER A 54 -7.66 16.01 18.43
C SER A 54 -8.58 16.53 19.54
N THR A 55 -8.75 17.86 19.62
CA THR A 55 -9.61 18.50 20.61
C THR A 55 -11.06 18.01 20.48
N LEU A 56 -11.58 17.96 19.25
CA LEU A 56 -12.94 17.52 19.00
C LEU A 56 -13.16 16.05 19.35
N LEU A 57 -12.17 15.17 19.11
CA LEU A 57 -12.23 13.76 19.52
C LEU A 57 -12.27 13.61 21.04
N ASN A 58 -11.49 14.40 21.78
CA ASN A 58 -11.50 14.40 23.25
C ASN A 58 -12.81 14.97 23.82
N GLU A 59 -13.49 15.86 23.08
CA GLU A 59 -14.81 16.38 23.47
C GLU A 59 -15.94 15.37 23.24
N LEU A 60 -15.74 14.32 22.43
CA LEU A 60 -16.73 13.27 22.22
C LEU A 60 -16.89 12.46 23.50
N ASN A 61 -18.06 12.53 24.09
CA ASN A 61 -18.36 11.86 25.35
C ASN A 61 -18.87 10.42 25.11
N ASP A 62 -18.05 9.59 24.45
CA ASP A 62 -18.35 8.19 24.15
C ASP A 62 -17.29 7.29 24.79
N SER A 63 -17.68 6.47 25.75
CA SER A 63 -16.79 5.57 26.49
C SER A 63 -16.16 4.45 25.64
N ARG A 64 -16.62 4.28 24.40
CA ARG A 64 -16.07 3.31 23.44
C ARG A 64 -14.83 3.82 22.72
N ILE A 65 -14.56 5.12 22.81
CA ILE A 65 -13.43 5.75 22.11
C ILE A 65 -12.12 5.40 22.82
N ASN A 66 -11.18 4.94 22.03
CA ASN A 66 -9.77 4.80 22.38
C ASN A 66 -8.97 5.69 21.41
N LEU A 67 -8.53 6.86 21.89
CA LEU A 67 -7.77 7.80 21.07
C LEU A 67 -6.28 7.45 21.12
N ILE A 68 -5.68 7.29 19.95
CA ILE A 68 -4.23 7.08 19.77
C ILE A 68 -3.70 8.31 19.05
N GLU A 69 -2.82 9.06 19.69
CA GLU A 69 -2.17 10.22 19.10
C GLU A 69 -0.77 9.89 18.64
N LEU A 70 -0.50 10.05 17.35
CA LEU A 70 0.86 9.92 16.83
C LEU A 70 1.64 11.22 17.06
N SER A 71 2.95 11.10 17.31
CA SER A 71 3.81 12.25 17.65
C SER A 71 3.96 13.27 16.52
N ARG A 72 3.70 12.88 15.29
CA ARG A 72 3.65 13.71 14.06
C ARG A 72 2.87 12.97 12.98
N ASN A 73 2.69 13.60 11.82
CA ASN A 73 2.18 12.88 10.64
C ASN A 73 3.21 11.86 10.14
N PHE A 74 2.84 10.58 10.19
CA PHE A 74 3.60 9.42 9.67
C PHE A 74 2.97 8.86 8.40
N GLY A 75 1.74 9.27 8.07
CA GLY A 75 0.97 8.83 6.92
C GLY A 75 -0.10 7.80 7.26
N HIS A 76 -1.10 7.72 6.40
CA HIS A 76 -2.31 6.93 6.57
C HIS A 76 -2.04 5.45 6.90
N GLN A 77 -1.06 4.81 6.22
CA GLN A 77 -0.71 3.40 6.48
C GLN A 77 -0.13 3.21 7.88
N ALA A 78 0.69 4.14 8.35
CA ALA A 78 1.25 4.10 9.71
C ALA A 78 0.15 4.26 10.78
N ALA A 79 -0.82 5.14 10.54
CA ALA A 79 -1.97 5.30 11.43
C ALA A 79 -2.84 4.03 11.47
N LEU A 80 -3.09 3.39 10.32
CA LEU A 80 -3.79 2.10 10.28
C LEU A 80 -3.01 1.02 11.05
N THR A 81 -1.70 0.92 10.85
CA THR A 81 -0.84 -0.03 11.56
C THR A 81 -0.91 0.20 13.07
N ALA A 82 -0.85 1.46 13.53
CA ALA A 82 -0.97 1.78 14.96
C ALA A 82 -2.31 1.31 15.57
N GLY A 83 -3.40 1.49 14.87
CA GLY A 83 -4.71 0.97 15.28
C GLY A 83 -4.78 -0.55 15.28
N ILE A 84 -4.23 -1.20 14.26
CA ILE A 84 -4.14 -2.66 14.16
C ILE A 84 -3.32 -3.21 15.33
N ASP A 85 -2.17 -2.63 15.64
CA ASP A 85 -1.31 -3.06 16.74
C ASP A 85 -1.98 -2.94 18.11
N ALA A 86 -2.77 -1.88 18.31
CA ALA A 86 -3.52 -1.64 19.55
C ALA A 86 -4.75 -2.56 19.68
N SER A 87 -5.27 -3.09 18.59
CA SER A 87 -6.51 -3.86 18.55
C SER A 87 -6.39 -5.22 19.28
N LYS A 88 -7.48 -5.62 19.98
CA LYS A 88 -7.55 -6.84 20.78
C LYS A 88 -8.79 -7.69 20.49
N ALA A 89 -9.79 -7.16 19.81
CA ALA A 89 -11.04 -7.85 19.53
C ALA A 89 -10.87 -9.07 18.61
N GLU A 90 -11.90 -9.89 18.52
CA GLU A 90 -11.97 -11.04 17.60
C GLU A 90 -12.10 -10.62 16.14
N ILE A 91 -12.77 -9.49 15.90
CA ILE A 91 -13.00 -8.93 14.58
C ILE A 91 -12.48 -7.50 14.57
N ILE A 92 -11.66 -7.19 13.58
CA ILE A 92 -11.06 -5.88 13.41
C ILE A 92 -11.52 -5.29 12.08
N ILE A 93 -12.03 -4.06 12.13
CA ILE A 93 -12.47 -3.35 10.92
C ILE A 93 -11.68 -2.06 10.79
N SER A 94 -11.13 -1.79 9.62
CA SER A 94 -10.54 -0.49 9.29
C SER A 94 -11.51 0.31 8.44
N MET A 95 -11.62 1.62 8.70
CA MET A 95 -12.55 2.53 8.03
C MET A 95 -11.97 3.95 8.04
N ASP A 96 -11.95 4.64 6.89
CA ASP A 96 -11.45 6.02 6.84
C ASP A 96 -12.37 7.00 7.58
N GLY A 97 -11.77 8.01 8.22
CA GLY A 97 -12.47 9.04 8.97
C GLY A 97 -13.12 10.14 8.12
N ASP A 98 -12.98 10.07 6.77
CA ASP A 98 -13.44 11.09 5.83
C ASP A 98 -14.93 11.01 5.43
N GLY A 99 -15.66 10.08 6.04
CA GLY A 99 -17.11 9.89 5.85
C GLY A 99 -17.52 9.26 4.52
N GLN A 100 -16.57 8.82 3.67
CA GLN A 100 -16.89 8.19 2.38
C GLN A 100 -17.28 6.71 2.49
N HIS A 101 -16.90 6.05 3.56
CA HIS A 101 -17.22 4.65 3.80
C HIS A 101 -18.58 4.52 4.50
N PRO A 102 -19.54 3.76 3.95
CA PRO A 102 -20.86 3.59 4.56
C PRO A 102 -20.79 2.67 5.78
N PRO A 103 -21.07 3.18 7.01
CA PRO A 103 -21.08 2.36 8.21
C PRO A 103 -22.14 1.24 8.18
N GLU A 104 -23.15 1.39 7.35
CA GLU A 104 -24.25 0.43 7.16
C GLU A 104 -23.75 -0.95 6.71
N MET A 105 -22.55 -1.01 6.09
CA MET A 105 -21.93 -2.26 5.67
C MET A 105 -21.29 -3.05 6.82
N LEU A 106 -21.09 -2.44 7.99
CA LEU A 106 -20.42 -3.09 9.13
C LEU A 106 -21.09 -4.40 9.51
N GLN A 107 -22.41 -4.48 9.48
CA GLN A 107 -23.15 -5.70 9.81
C GLN A 107 -22.77 -6.85 8.86
N GLU A 108 -22.88 -6.61 7.55
CA GLU A 108 -22.58 -7.64 6.53
C GLU A 108 -21.11 -8.06 6.59
N MET A 109 -20.20 -7.13 6.79
CA MET A 109 -18.76 -7.42 6.93
C MET A 109 -18.49 -8.31 8.15
N ILE A 110 -19.11 -8.03 9.29
CA ILE A 110 -18.96 -8.83 10.51
C ILE A 110 -19.55 -10.24 10.30
N GLU A 111 -20.72 -10.34 9.70
CA GLU A 111 -21.39 -11.62 9.42
C GLU A 111 -20.54 -12.51 8.50
N LEU A 112 -19.88 -11.94 7.49
CA LEU A 112 -18.98 -12.68 6.59
C LEU A 112 -17.74 -13.20 7.34
N VAL A 113 -17.17 -12.41 8.27
CA VAL A 113 -16.07 -12.91 9.11
C VAL A 113 -16.55 -14.04 10.03
N ILE A 114 -17.76 -13.94 10.59
CA ILE A 114 -18.36 -15.00 11.42
C ILE A 114 -18.63 -16.27 10.60
N GLN A 115 -18.95 -16.15 9.31
CA GLN A 115 -19.13 -17.28 8.38
C GLN A 115 -17.81 -17.99 8.03
N GLY A 116 -16.65 -17.44 8.45
CA GLY A 116 -15.34 -18.08 8.27
C GLY A 116 -14.44 -17.45 7.22
N TYR A 117 -14.80 -16.30 6.65
CA TYR A 117 -13.85 -15.53 5.86
C TYR A 117 -12.87 -14.79 6.78
N ASP A 118 -11.58 -14.93 6.52
CA ASP A 118 -10.57 -14.25 7.31
C ASP A 118 -10.48 -12.76 6.99
N ILE A 119 -10.78 -12.41 5.72
CA ILE A 119 -10.68 -11.04 5.22
C ILE A 119 -11.90 -10.72 4.35
N VAL A 120 -12.62 -9.68 4.72
CA VAL A 120 -13.67 -9.08 3.92
C VAL A 120 -13.12 -7.78 3.35
N GLN A 121 -12.72 -7.81 2.09
CA GLN A 121 -12.13 -6.68 1.39
C GLN A 121 -13.20 -5.91 0.63
N THR A 122 -13.41 -4.63 0.93
CA THR A 122 -14.36 -3.85 0.14
C THR A 122 -13.74 -3.36 -1.16
N GLN A 123 -14.57 -3.27 -2.21
CA GLN A 123 -14.20 -2.75 -3.52
C GLN A 123 -15.10 -1.59 -3.91
N ARG A 124 -14.50 -0.43 -4.15
CA ARG A 124 -15.21 0.77 -4.56
C ARG A 124 -15.72 0.64 -6.01
N ILE A 125 -17.03 0.83 -6.19
CA ILE A 125 -17.66 0.96 -7.50
C ILE A 125 -17.97 2.44 -7.75
N ASP A 126 -17.15 3.11 -8.57
CA ASP A 126 -17.40 4.49 -8.92
C ASP A 126 -18.58 4.61 -9.90
N LYS A 127 -19.53 5.50 -9.60
CA LYS A 127 -20.64 5.83 -10.51
C LYS A 127 -20.17 6.45 -11.81
N TYR A 128 -19.03 7.17 -11.79
CA TYR A 128 -18.40 7.75 -12.97
C TYR A 128 -17.30 6.83 -13.49
N GLN A 129 -17.45 6.39 -14.73
CA GLN A 129 -16.37 5.62 -15.38
C GLN A 129 -15.18 6.56 -15.57
N PRO A 130 -13.99 6.22 -15.05
CA PRO A 130 -12.79 7.00 -15.33
C PRO A 130 -12.53 7.00 -16.84
N SER A 131 -11.91 8.07 -17.36
CA SER A 131 -11.58 8.16 -18.79
C SER A 131 -10.88 6.87 -19.26
N SER A 132 -11.19 6.43 -20.48
CA SER A 132 -10.69 5.18 -21.08
C SER A 132 -9.16 5.02 -20.94
N LEU A 133 -8.43 6.14 -21.01
CA LEU A 133 -6.96 6.17 -20.83
C LEU A 133 -6.56 5.84 -19.38
N LYS A 134 -7.21 6.45 -18.39
CA LYS A 134 -6.95 6.22 -16.96
C LYS A 134 -7.28 4.77 -16.55
N LYS A 135 -8.34 4.20 -17.13
CA LYS A 135 -8.73 2.80 -16.90
C LYS A 135 -7.69 1.82 -17.49
N LYS A 136 -7.19 2.09 -18.72
CA LYS A 136 -6.17 1.26 -19.36
C LYS A 136 -4.83 1.32 -18.65
N THR A 137 -4.36 2.50 -18.28
CA THR A 137 -3.08 2.67 -17.55
C THR A 137 -3.13 2.04 -16.16
N SER A 138 -4.23 2.22 -15.42
CA SER A 138 -4.42 1.58 -14.11
C SER A 138 -4.48 0.05 -14.23
N SER A 139 -5.24 -0.49 -15.20
CA SER A 139 -5.32 -1.94 -15.43
C SER A 139 -3.96 -2.54 -15.82
N LEU A 140 -3.20 -1.85 -16.69
CA LEU A 140 -1.85 -2.28 -17.05
C LEU A 140 -0.91 -2.28 -15.84
N PHE A 141 -0.98 -1.26 -15.01
CA PHE A 141 -0.21 -1.13 -13.77
C PHE A 141 -0.49 -2.31 -12.81
N TYR A 142 -1.76 -2.60 -12.51
CA TYR A 142 -2.11 -3.73 -11.64
C TYR A 142 -1.73 -5.08 -12.24
N LYS A 143 -1.88 -5.27 -13.57
CA LYS A 143 -1.41 -6.48 -14.25
C LYS A 143 0.11 -6.66 -14.12
N LEU A 144 0.85 -5.56 -14.26
CA LEU A 144 2.30 -5.58 -14.14
C LEU A 144 2.73 -5.92 -12.70
N ILE A 145 2.18 -5.23 -11.69
CA ILE A 145 2.47 -5.51 -10.28
C ILE A 145 2.10 -6.96 -9.92
N ASN A 146 0.91 -7.42 -10.26
CA ASN A 146 0.49 -8.79 -9.95
C ASN A 146 1.37 -9.85 -10.61
N LYS A 147 1.86 -9.57 -11.83
CA LYS A 147 2.82 -10.45 -12.52
C LYS A 147 4.21 -10.42 -11.88
N MET A 148 4.59 -9.26 -11.33
CA MET A 148 5.92 -9.02 -10.77
C MET A 148 6.05 -9.44 -9.31
N SER A 149 4.98 -9.32 -8.51
CA SER A 149 5.00 -9.59 -7.07
C SER A 149 4.50 -10.98 -6.69
N ASN A 150 4.05 -11.78 -7.66
CA ASN A 150 3.38 -13.07 -7.42
C ASN A 150 2.19 -12.99 -6.43
N THR A 151 1.65 -11.79 -6.20
CA THR A 151 0.51 -11.51 -5.32
C THR A 151 -0.66 -10.99 -6.15
N LYS A 152 -1.88 -11.41 -5.83
CA LYS A 152 -3.09 -10.98 -6.54
C LYS A 152 -3.71 -9.77 -5.84
N ILE A 153 -3.14 -8.58 -6.05
CA ILE A 153 -3.75 -7.34 -5.55
C ILE A 153 -4.95 -7.01 -6.44
N VAL A 154 -6.14 -6.92 -5.83
CA VAL A 154 -7.38 -6.59 -6.53
C VAL A 154 -7.47 -5.08 -6.74
N GLN A 155 -7.75 -4.67 -7.98
CA GLN A 155 -7.89 -3.26 -8.33
C GLN A 155 -9.14 -2.64 -7.66
N GLY A 156 -9.00 -1.42 -7.14
CA GLY A 156 -10.12 -0.67 -6.56
C GLY A 156 -10.51 -1.09 -5.15
N THR A 157 -9.71 -1.93 -4.49
CA THR A 157 -9.94 -2.25 -3.08
C THR A 157 -9.66 -1.04 -2.20
N ALA A 158 -10.56 -0.80 -1.23
CA ALA A 158 -10.45 0.28 -0.25
C ALA A 158 -9.73 -0.18 1.03
N ASP A 159 -9.30 0.77 1.86
CA ASP A 159 -8.79 0.47 3.20
C ASP A 159 -9.94 0.24 4.21
N PHE A 160 -11.17 0.17 3.71
CA PHE A 160 -12.36 -0.29 4.41
C PHE A 160 -12.47 -1.82 4.31
N ARG A 161 -12.13 -2.53 5.37
CA ARG A 161 -12.07 -3.99 5.39
C ARG A 161 -12.32 -4.54 6.79
N ALA A 162 -12.88 -5.77 6.87
CA ALA A 162 -12.94 -6.52 8.11
C ALA A 162 -11.96 -7.69 8.06
N MET A 163 -11.37 -8.00 9.21
CA MET A 163 -10.35 -9.04 9.35
C MET A 163 -10.61 -9.85 10.61
N SER A 164 -10.37 -11.17 10.52
CA SER A 164 -10.35 -12.06 11.66
C SER A 164 -9.14 -11.77 12.56
N ARG A 165 -9.19 -12.16 13.82
CA ARG A 165 -8.06 -12.06 14.74
C ARG A 165 -6.81 -12.76 14.18
N GLN A 166 -6.99 -13.94 13.58
CA GLN A 166 -5.91 -14.71 12.99
C GLN A 166 -5.22 -13.93 11.85
N ALA A 167 -5.99 -13.29 10.97
CA ALA A 167 -5.42 -12.48 9.89
C ALA A 167 -4.65 -11.28 10.43
N VAL A 168 -5.18 -10.62 11.46
CA VAL A 168 -4.52 -9.47 12.10
C VAL A 168 -3.24 -9.88 12.81
N ASP A 169 -3.24 -10.99 13.54
CA ASP A 169 -2.04 -11.45 14.25
C ASP A 169 -0.92 -11.80 13.26
N ALA A 170 -1.26 -12.43 12.13
CA ALA A 170 -0.29 -12.66 11.05
C ALA A 170 0.25 -11.35 10.45
N LEU A 171 -0.59 -10.32 10.30
CA LEU A 171 -0.13 -9.00 9.84
C LEU A 171 0.78 -8.31 10.84
N LYS A 172 0.53 -8.46 12.15
CA LYS A 172 1.38 -7.92 13.22
C LYS A 172 2.78 -8.54 13.25
N GLU A 173 2.93 -9.78 12.79
CA GLU A 173 4.23 -10.44 12.68
C GLU A 173 5.06 -9.91 11.48
N MET A 174 4.42 -9.24 10.51
CA MET A 174 5.08 -8.65 9.35
C MET A 174 5.61 -7.26 9.67
N HIS A 175 6.87 -7.16 10.07
CA HIS A 175 7.52 -5.91 10.43
C HIS A 175 8.18 -5.27 9.19
N GLU A 176 7.39 -4.70 8.29
CA GLU A 176 7.89 -4.00 7.11
C GLU A 176 7.85 -2.48 7.31
N TYR A 177 8.98 -1.80 7.16
CA TYR A 177 9.04 -0.33 7.27
C TYR A 177 8.22 0.37 6.18
N HIS A 178 8.25 -0.17 4.96
CA HIS A 178 7.44 0.27 3.82
C HIS A 178 6.22 -0.62 3.59
N GLY A 179 5.65 -1.18 4.66
CA GLY A 179 4.51 -2.07 4.58
C GLY A 179 3.30 -1.42 3.91
N VAL A 180 2.93 -1.91 2.73
CA VAL A 180 1.67 -1.56 2.08
C VAL A 180 0.66 -2.64 2.49
N LEU A 181 -0.24 -2.32 3.43
CA LEU A 181 -1.20 -3.28 4.00
C LEU A 181 -1.94 -4.09 2.93
N ARG A 182 -2.28 -3.49 1.79
CA ARG A 182 -2.94 -4.20 0.67
C ARG A 182 -2.06 -5.31 0.08
N GLY A 183 -0.77 -5.07 0.00
CA GLY A 183 0.21 -6.07 -0.47
C GLY A 183 0.43 -7.16 0.57
N MET A 184 0.61 -6.78 1.83
CA MET A 184 0.78 -7.71 2.95
C MET A 184 -0.43 -8.64 3.07
N ILE A 185 -1.65 -8.09 3.05
CA ILE A 185 -2.91 -8.87 3.05
C ILE A 185 -2.96 -9.85 1.89
N ALA A 186 -2.64 -9.42 0.67
CA ALA A 186 -2.65 -10.30 -0.50
C ALA A 186 -1.59 -11.42 -0.40
N TRP A 187 -0.47 -11.14 0.29
CA TRP A 187 0.62 -12.10 0.50
C TRP A 187 0.26 -13.20 1.52
N THR A 188 -0.59 -12.88 2.53
CA THR A 188 -0.96 -13.85 3.58
C THR A 188 -1.68 -15.09 3.05
N GLY A 189 -2.38 -14.99 1.92
CA GLY A 189 -3.13 -16.09 1.34
C GLY A 189 -4.37 -16.53 2.14
N PHE A 190 -4.82 -15.75 3.12
CA PHE A 190 -6.04 -16.01 3.88
C PHE A 190 -7.30 -15.99 3.03
N SER A 191 -8.35 -16.67 3.50
CA SER A 191 -9.65 -16.72 2.83
C SER A 191 -10.23 -15.31 2.71
N THR A 192 -10.35 -14.80 1.47
CA THR A 192 -10.74 -13.41 1.20
C THR A 192 -12.01 -13.37 0.35
N ILE A 193 -12.98 -12.56 0.76
CA ILE A 193 -14.16 -12.23 -0.03
C ILE A 193 -14.15 -10.74 -0.38
N ILE A 194 -14.62 -10.40 -1.59
CA ILE A 194 -14.74 -9.02 -2.06
C ILE A 194 -16.19 -8.57 -1.96
N LEU A 195 -16.40 -7.49 -1.21
CA LEU A 195 -17.70 -6.86 -1.03
C LEU A 195 -17.74 -5.52 -1.79
N PRO A 196 -18.49 -5.41 -2.89
CA PRO A 196 -18.58 -4.18 -3.64
C PRO A 196 -19.42 -3.13 -2.89
N TYR A 197 -18.97 -1.86 -2.93
CA TYR A 197 -19.74 -0.75 -2.36
C TYR A 197 -19.69 0.50 -3.23
N GLN A 198 -20.70 1.34 -3.08
CA GLN A 198 -20.71 2.68 -3.64
C GLN A 198 -20.28 3.67 -2.55
N PRO A 199 -19.25 4.48 -2.79
CA PRO A 199 -18.85 5.47 -1.81
C PRO A 199 -19.92 6.55 -1.68
N ASP A 200 -20.10 7.04 -0.47
CA ASP A 200 -20.91 8.24 -0.23
C ASP A 200 -20.23 9.48 -0.80
N GLU A 201 -21.02 10.49 -1.10
CA GLU A 201 -20.46 11.77 -1.53
C GLU A 201 -19.62 12.37 -0.40
N ARG A 202 -18.46 12.92 -0.75
CA ARG A 202 -17.58 13.53 0.22
C ARG A 202 -18.28 14.70 0.92
N SER A 203 -18.44 14.61 2.21
CA SER A 203 -19.12 15.63 3.02
C SER A 203 -18.29 16.93 3.18
N GLY A 204 -17.02 16.95 2.67
CA GLY A 204 -16.12 18.11 2.69
C GLY A 204 -14.70 17.77 2.22
N GLY A 205 -13.90 18.78 1.93
CA GLY A 205 -12.47 18.67 1.64
C GLY A 205 -12.11 18.44 0.17
N VAL A 206 -10.90 18.89 -0.23
CA VAL A 206 -10.33 18.76 -1.58
C VAL A 206 -9.50 17.50 -1.68
N SER A 207 -9.58 16.77 -2.80
CA SER A 207 -8.75 15.59 -3.05
C SER A 207 -7.26 15.94 -2.95
N LYS A 208 -6.58 15.40 -1.93
CA LYS A 208 -5.14 15.63 -1.65
C LYS A 208 -4.21 14.74 -2.51
N TYR A 209 -4.73 14.01 -3.51
CA TYR A 209 -3.95 13.11 -4.36
C TYR A 209 -3.28 13.86 -5.51
N SER A 210 -1.97 14.09 -5.38
CA SER A 210 -1.13 14.64 -6.46
C SER A 210 -0.52 13.50 -7.29
N LEU A 211 -0.21 13.77 -8.57
CA LEU A 211 0.52 12.84 -9.46
C LEU A 211 1.85 12.37 -8.84
N ARG A 212 2.53 13.23 -8.10
CA ARG A 212 3.77 12.90 -7.39
C ARG A 212 3.54 11.82 -6.31
N LYS A 213 2.43 11.88 -5.57
CA LYS A 213 2.07 10.86 -4.58
C LYS A 213 1.72 9.53 -5.24
N MET A 214 1.03 9.56 -6.39
CA MET A 214 0.74 8.34 -7.15
C MET A 214 2.03 7.67 -7.67
N LEU A 215 3.00 8.46 -8.15
CA LEU A 215 4.27 7.94 -8.64
C LEU A 215 5.12 7.36 -7.49
N SER A 216 5.14 8.02 -6.34
CA SER A 216 5.81 7.51 -5.13
C SER A 216 5.22 6.17 -4.67
N LEU A 217 3.89 6.07 -4.57
CA LEU A 217 3.23 4.81 -4.22
C LEU A 217 3.54 3.69 -5.23
N ALA A 218 3.63 4.04 -6.52
CA ALA A 218 3.96 3.08 -7.56
C ALA A 218 5.41 2.57 -7.42
N THR A 219 6.36 3.48 -7.19
CA THR A 219 7.77 3.12 -6.97
C THR A 219 7.93 2.29 -5.69
N ASP A 220 7.31 2.72 -4.59
CA ASP A 220 7.36 1.97 -3.33
C ASP A 220 6.82 0.55 -3.51
N ALA A 221 5.67 0.39 -4.18
CA ALA A 221 5.09 -0.92 -4.44
C ALA A 221 5.99 -1.80 -5.34
N ILE A 222 6.60 -1.24 -6.38
CA ILE A 222 7.48 -1.98 -7.29
C ILE A 222 8.74 -2.46 -6.56
N PHE A 223 9.40 -1.57 -5.82
CA PHE A 223 10.67 -1.90 -5.18
C PHE A 223 10.50 -2.70 -3.89
N SER A 224 9.37 -2.58 -3.17
CA SER A 224 9.08 -3.40 -1.99
C SER A 224 8.66 -4.84 -2.33
N PHE A 225 7.92 -5.04 -3.43
CA PHE A 225 7.35 -6.36 -3.74
C PHE A 225 7.97 -7.06 -4.95
N SER A 226 8.98 -6.48 -5.62
CA SER A 226 9.48 -7.04 -6.86
C SER A 226 10.98 -6.84 -7.07
N LEU A 227 11.65 -7.91 -7.49
CA LEU A 227 13.04 -7.89 -7.95
C LEU A 227 13.15 -7.72 -9.48
N VAL A 228 12.02 -7.53 -10.18
CA VAL A 228 12.00 -7.42 -11.66
C VAL A 228 12.86 -6.28 -12.18
N PRO A 229 12.93 -5.07 -11.60
CA PRO A 229 13.85 -4.04 -12.06
C PRO A 229 15.31 -4.51 -12.09
N LEU A 230 15.70 -5.33 -11.11
CA LEU A 230 17.04 -5.90 -11.03
C LEU A 230 17.28 -6.93 -12.16
N TYR A 231 16.28 -7.78 -12.42
CA TYR A 231 16.36 -8.77 -13.50
C TYR A 231 16.34 -8.13 -14.89
N ILE A 232 15.62 -7.04 -15.09
CA ILE A 232 15.66 -6.25 -16.33
C ILE A 232 17.08 -5.75 -16.55
N GLY A 233 17.69 -5.19 -15.54
CA GLY A 233 19.08 -4.74 -15.60
C GLY A 233 20.06 -5.85 -15.94
N LEU A 234 19.93 -6.99 -15.28
CA LEU A 234 20.77 -8.17 -15.54
C LEU A 234 20.60 -8.67 -17.00
N SER A 235 19.37 -8.68 -17.51
CA SER A 235 19.07 -9.09 -18.88
C SER A 235 19.69 -8.16 -19.92
N PHE A 236 19.65 -6.83 -19.69
CA PHE A 236 20.33 -5.86 -20.55
C PHE A 236 21.84 -6.02 -20.51
N GLY A 237 22.43 -6.24 -19.33
CA GLY A 237 23.85 -6.54 -19.18
C GLY A 237 24.27 -7.80 -19.97
N GLY A 238 23.46 -8.87 -19.88
CA GLY A 238 23.66 -10.09 -20.66
C GLY A 238 23.59 -9.87 -22.18
N LEU A 239 22.61 -9.09 -22.63
CA LEU A 239 22.48 -8.72 -24.05
C LEU A 239 23.69 -7.95 -24.54
N LEU A 240 24.16 -6.96 -23.79
CA LEU A 240 25.36 -6.17 -24.16
C LEU A 240 26.62 -7.03 -24.20
N LEU A 241 26.78 -7.96 -23.23
CA LEU A 241 27.89 -8.90 -23.25
C LEU A 241 27.85 -9.78 -24.49
N PHE A 242 26.67 -10.28 -24.86
CA PHE A 242 26.48 -11.06 -26.08
C PHE A 242 26.87 -10.26 -27.34
N LEU A 243 26.45 -9.00 -27.46
CA LEU A 243 26.80 -8.12 -28.58
C LEU A 243 28.31 -7.82 -28.61
N ALA A 244 28.94 -7.62 -27.46
CA ALA A 244 30.37 -7.39 -27.36
C ALA A 244 31.17 -8.63 -27.82
N LEU A 245 30.72 -9.84 -27.44
CA LEU A 245 31.34 -11.10 -27.92
C LEU A 245 31.16 -11.30 -29.43
N ALA A 246 30.00 -10.96 -29.96
CA ALA A 246 29.73 -10.99 -31.41
C ALA A 246 30.66 -10.02 -32.17
N GLU A 247 30.83 -8.80 -31.67
CA GLU A 247 31.74 -7.81 -32.23
C GLU A 247 33.19 -8.25 -32.14
N LEU A 248 33.63 -8.80 -30.99
CA LEU A 248 34.96 -9.37 -30.82
C LEU A 248 35.22 -10.46 -31.86
N THR A 249 34.26 -11.35 -32.06
CA THR A 249 34.37 -12.44 -33.05
C THR A 249 34.49 -11.89 -34.48
N TYR A 250 33.70 -10.83 -34.78
CA TYR A 250 33.75 -10.13 -36.05
C TYR A 250 35.15 -9.51 -36.32
N VAL A 251 35.68 -8.75 -35.37
CA VAL A 251 37.00 -8.11 -35.45
C VAL A 251 38.12 -9.16 -35.59
N LEU A 252 38.08 -10.24 -34.80
CA LEU A 252 39.04 -11.36 -34.89
C LEU A 252 39.01 -12.01 -36.26
N SER A 253 37.86 -12.10 -36.93
CA SER A 253 37.76 -12.66 -38.28
C SER A 253 38.58 -11.90 -39.32
N PHE A 254 38.65 -10.56 -39.22
CA PHE A 254 39.49 -9.71 -40.07
C PHE A 254 40.98 -9.88 -39.80
N TRP A 255 41.33 -10.04 -38.52
CA TRP A 255 42.70 -10.32 -38.10
C TRP A 255 43.20 -11.63 -38.69
N ILE A 256 42.39 -12.68 -38.64
CA ILE A 256 42.74 -14.02 -39.17
C ILE A 256 42.86 -13.98 -40.69
N ARG A 257 42.06 -13.17 -41.40
CA ARG A 257 42.10 -13.01 -42.85
C ARG A 257 43.22 -12.11 -43.35
N GLY A 258 43.91 -11.37 -42.46
CA GLY A 258 44.92 -10.39 -42.85
C GLY A 258 44.36 -9.10 -43.47
N GLU A 259 43.08 -8.84 -43.35
CA GLU A 259 42.34 -7.72 -43.97
C GLU A 259 42.17 -6.52 -43.01
N THR A 260 43.06 -6.30 -42.08
CA THR A 260 42.96 -5.28 -41.02
C THR A 260 42.89 -3.85 -41.54
N SER A 261 43.38 -3.58 -42.75
CA SER A 261 43.33 -2.27 -43.40
C SER A 261 41.92 -1.85 -43.87
N THR A 262 41.00 -2.81 -43.94
CA THR A 262 39.60 -2.54 -44.32
C THR A 262 38.71 -2.14 -43.12
N LEU A 263 39.22 -2.34 -41.89
CA LEU A 263 38.53 -1.85 -40.70
C LEU A 263 38.54 -0.34 -40.69
N ALA A 264 37.35 0.28 -40.79
CA ALA A 264 37.18 1.71 -40.75
C ALA A 264 37.73 2.34 -39.45
N PRO A 265 38.30 3.53 -39.49
CA PRO A 265 38.75 4.21 -38.29
C PRO A 265 37.53 4.48 -37.35
N GLY A 266 37.36 3.60 -36.35
CA GLY A 266 36.17 3.50 -35.53
C GLY A 266 36.16 4.29 -34.22
N TRP A 267 37.00 5.36 -34.09
CA TRP A 267 37.15 6.08 -32.82
C TRP A 267 35.82 6.66 -32.29
N SER A 268 35.05 7.30 -33.15
CA SER A 268 33.74 7.90 -32.77
C SER A 268 32.69 6.84 -32.42
N SER A 269 32.68 5.72 -33.15
CA SER A 269 31.79 4.58 -32.83
C SER A 269 32.13 3.93 -31.50
N LEU A 270 33.44 3.80 -31.22
CA LEU A 270 33.94 3.25 -29.96
C LEU A 270 33.52 4.13 -28.78
N MET A 271 33.70 5.47 -28.88
CA MET A 271 33.30 6.42 -27.86
C MET A 271 31.77 6.37 -27.60
N PHE A 272 30.96 6.27 -28.64
CA PHE A 272 29.51 6.16 -28.52
C PHE A 272 29.10 4.91 -27.78
N ILE A 273 29.68 3.75 -28.11
CA ILE A 273 29.42 2.48 -27.43
C ILE A 273 29.84 2.54 -25.94
N ILE A 274 31.03 3.08 -25.65
CA ILE A 274 31.52 3.24 -24.29
C ILE A 274 30.57 4.09 -23.44
N LEU A 275 30.08 5.21 -24.00
CA LEU A 275 29.15 6.08 -23.30
C LEU A 275 27.80 5.42 -23.03
N ILE A 276 27.28 4.64 -23.98
CA ILE A 276 26.05 3.86 -23.78
C ILE A 276 26.24 2.81 -22.68
N VAL A 277 27.33 2.04 -22.76
CA VAL A 277 27.61 1.01 -21.76
C VAL A 277 27.81 1.63 -20.36
N ALA A 278 28.58 2.72 -20.27
CA ALA A 278 28.78 3.43 -19.01
C ALA A 278 27.46 3.99 -18.45
N GLY A 279 26.62 4.59 -19.31
CA GLY A 279 25.32 5.09 -18.90
C GLY A 279 24.40 3.97 -18.38
N LEU A 280 24.38 2.81 -19.06
CA LEU A 280 23.59 1.67 -18.63
C LEU A 280 24.12 1.09 -17.30
N GLN A 281 25.44 1.00 -17.12
CA GLN A 281 26.05 0.57 -15.85
C GLN A 281 25.64 1.50 -14.71
N MET A 282 25.62 2.83 -14.91
CA MET A 282 25.19 3.79 -13.90
C MET A 282 23.71 3.60 -13.51
N ILE A 283 22.83 3.30 -14.47
CA ILE A 283 21.41 2.99 -14.20
C ILE A 283 21.31 1.70 -13.35
N LEU A 284 22.07 0.67 -13.66
CA LEU A 284 22.07 -0.59 -12.92
C LEU A 284 22.57 -0.41 -11.48
N ILE A 285 23.66 0.34 -11.31
CA ILE A 285 24.18 0.70 -9.98
C ILE A 285 23.12 1.50 -9.22
N GLY A 286 22.41 2.41 -9.89
CA GLY A 286 21.29 3.15 -9.31
C GLY A 286 20.18 2.24 -8.79
N PHE A 287 19.75 1.23 -9.53
CA PHE A 287 18.77 0.25 -9.05
C PHE A 287 19.26 -0.52 -7.82
N ILE A 288 20.51 -0.98 -7.83
CA ILE A 288 21.13 -1.63 -6.67
C ILE A 288 21.12 -0.67 -5.47
N GLY A 289 21.47 0.61 -5.68
CA GLY A 289 21.45 1.63 -4.65
C GLY A 289 20.06 1.82 -4.03
N VAL A 290 18.99 1.78 -4.83
CA VAL A 290 17.62 1.84 -4.32
C VAL A 290 17.31 0.64 -3.43
N TYR A 291 17.61 -0.59 -3.85
CA TYR A 291 17.39 -1.79 -3.03
C TYR A 291 18.20 -1.77 -1.73
N ILE A 292 19.46 -1.34 -1.80
CA ILE A 292 20.28 -1.15 -0.59
C ILE A 292 19.62 -0.12 0.34
N GLY A 293 19.05 0.96 -0.21
CA GLY A 293 18.30 1.96 0.55
C GLY A 293 17.09 1.37 1.30
N TYR A 294 16.30 0.50 0.66
CA TYR A 294 15.19 -0.22 1.30
C TYR A 294 15.71 -1.16 2.40
N ILE A 295 16.72 -2.00 2.11
CA ILE A 295 17.35 -2.88 3.09
C ILE A 295 17.87 -2.10 4.29
N PHE A 296 18.51 -0.96 4.05
CA PHE A 296 19.04 -0.10 5.11
C PHE A 296 17.94 0.45 6.02
N GLN A 297 16.75 0.76 5.48
CA GLN A 297 15.61 1.21 6.29
C GLN A 297 15.05 0.06 7.15
N GLU A 298 14.96 -1.14 6.61
CA GLU A 298 14.54 -2.34 7.34
C GLU A 298 15.54 -2.69 8.45
N VAL A 299 16.84 -2.68 8.17
CA VAL A 299 17.91 -3.00 9.13
C VAL A 299 17.96 -2.00 10.29
N LYS A 300 17.60 -0.73 10.05
CA LYS A 300 17.52 0.29 11.10
C LYS A 300 16.47 -0.02 12.16
N ARG A 301 15.46 -0.83 11.85
CA ARG A 301 14.35 -1.19 12.75
C ARG A 301 13.72 0.03 13.44
N ARG A 302 13.64 1.16 12.74
CA ARG A 302 12.93 2.32 13.26
C ARG A 302 11.44 2.00 13.29
N PRO A 303 10.72 2.34 14.39
CA PRO A 303 9.28 2.12 14.42
C PRO A 303 8.59 2.90 13.29
N VAL A 304 7.58 2.27 12.67
CA VAL A 304 6.79 2.86 11.59
C VAL A 304 6.05 4.11 12.06
N TYR A 305 5.69 4.14 13.34
CA TYR A 305 5.02 5.26 14.00
C TYR A 305 5.52 5.41 15.45
N LEU A 306 5.27 6.55 16.05
CA LEU A 306 5.50 6.81 17.47
C LEU A 306 4.22 7.39 18.07
N VAL A 307 3.73 6.77 19.14
CA VAL A 307 2.60 7.28 19.91
C VAL A 307 3.10 8.38 20.84
N LYS A 308 2.39 9.50 20.88
CA LYS A 308 2.64 10.57 21.83
C LYS A 308 2.27 10.04 23.22
N LYS A 309 3.21 10.08 24.14
CA LYS A 309 2.95 9.79 25.56
C LYS A 309 2.46 11.08 26.20
N ASP A 310 1.36 10.99 26.93
CA ASP A 310 0.87 12.07 27.81
C ASP A 310 1.88 12.39 28.92
#